data_4638f5c02be05227efc721ea9d727718
#
_entry.id   4638f5c02be05227efc721ea9d727718
#
_cell.length_a   1.000
_cell.length_b   1.000
_cell.length_c   1.000
_cell.angle_alpha   90.00
_cell.angle_beta   90.00
_cell.angle_gamma   90.00
#
_symmetry.space_group_name_H-M   'P 1'
#
loop_
_entity.id
_entity.type
_entity.pdbx_description
1 polymer ?
#
loop_
_entity_poly.entity_id
_entity_poly.type
_entity_poly.pdbx_seq_one_letter_code
_entity_poly.pdbx_strand_id
1 'polypeptide(L)'
;MKKIFLFLISFNFIISYPFFPTILTLSLPSNDKKLFRVENTFARWVQAAGGDLIIVHPWTQKEKIEDLIKNKINGVLFQGNPTKIDLNSDYSKQVKIICDLVIANYKDNSKIPIYAFGNDMILIGLLGSGKDNIKYGELQLNTPNFIKIVKKDSLIFEEFQERDFKAIQEKEICPNHLTHYINQSAFDETLKDSFDVVATANSSNVEYITIIQSKNYPIVGLSFHPEYVSFEQNQKYNIPQNLNSVLVARLIANAFVFYGRENCPNKLTVEEKKDNKGVFEFIDPYLMFPKLFEERYQFVYEKK
;
A
#
# COMPACT_ATOMS: atom_id res chain seq x y z
N MET A 1 -55.00 10.79 -41.12
CA MET A 1 -53.71 11.44 -40.73
C MET A 1 -53.30 10.93 -39.35
N LYS A 2 -52.35 10.00 -39.27
CA LYS A 2 -51.81 9.50 -38.01
C LYS A 2 -50.64 10.42 -37.56
N LYS A 3 -50.79 11.09 -36.45
CA LYS A 3 -49.69 11.88 -35.83
C LYS A 3 -48.72 10.92 -35.15
N ILE A 4 -47.54 10.81 -35.72
CA ILE A 4 -46.39 10.11 -35.09
C ILE A 4 -45.80 11.08 -34.05
N PHE A 5 -45.96 10.76 -32.78
CA PHE A 5 -45.25 11.45 -31.69
C PHE A 5 -43.83 10.87 -31.60
N LEU A 6 -42.86 11.65 -32.06
CA LEU A 6 -41.44 11.33 -31.85
C LEU A 6 -41.06 11.69 -30.40
N PHE A 7 -40.91 10.68 -29.57
CA PHE A 7 -40.29 10.86 -28.24
C PHE A 7 -38.78 10.97 -28.44
N LEU A 8 -38.26 12.18 -28.43
CA LEU A 8 -36.82 12.43 -28.28
C LEU A 8 -36.42 12.16 -26.83
N ILE A 9 -35.95 10.95 -26.54
CA ILE A 9 -35.26 10.65 -25.30
C ILE A 9 -33.85 11.25 -25.43
N SER A 10 -33.66 12.43 -24.85
CA SER A 10 -32.32 13.00 -24.66
C SER A 10 -31.57 12.13 -23.63
N PHE A 11 -30.81 11.16 -24.12
CA PHE A 11 -29.78 10.51 -23.32
C PHE A 11 -28.68 11.56 -23.02
N ASN A 12 -28.75 12.22 -21.87
CA ASN A 12 -27.60 12.88 -21.31
C ASN A 12 -26.60 11.79 -20.93
N PHE A 13 -25.76 11.42 -21.88
CA PHE A 13 -24.51 10.73 -21.56
C PHE A 13 -23.67 11.73 -20.73
N ILE A 14 -23.79 11.63 -19.41
CA ILE A 14 -22.76 12.16 -18.54
C ILE A 14 -21.53 11.33 -18.85
N ILE A 15 -20.66 11.85 -19.71
CA ILE A 15 -19.30 11.30 -19.89
C ILE A 15 -18.62 11.54 -18.55
N SER A 16 -18.79 10.62 -17.62
CA SER A 16 -17.96 10.55 -16.44
C SER A 16 -16.56 10.20 -16.93
N TYR A 17 -15.69 11.19 -17.03
CA TYR A 17 -14.27 10.91 -17.22
C TYR A 17 -13.83 9.95 -16.12
N PRO A 18 -13.12 8.87 -16.46
CA PRO A 18 -12.70 7.89 -15.46
C PRO A 18 -11.88 8.61 -14.39
N PHE A 19 -12.39 8.60 -13.17
CA PHE A 19 -11.70 9.15 -12.03
C PHE A 19 -10.65 8.14 -11.58
N PHE A 20 -9.38 8.53 -11.65
CA PHE A 20 -8.26 7.74 -11.13
C PHE A 20 -8.00 8.14 -9.67
N PRO A 21 -8.23 7.23 -8.71
CA PRO A 21 -7.88 7.49 -7.31
C PRO A 21 -6.41 7.86 -7.18
N THR A 22 -6.14 8.87 -6.37
CA THR A 22 -4.78 9.32 -6.10
C THR A 22 -4.30 8.73 -4.78
N ILE A 23 -3.22 7.95 -4.83
CA ILE A 23 -2.61 7.30 -3.70
C ILE A 23 -1.35 8.06 -3.29
N LEU A 24 -1.25 8.43 -2.02
CA LEU A 24 -0.06 9.07 -1.47
C LEU A 24 0.93 8.00 -1.00
N THR A 25 2.21 8.15 -1.35
CA THR A 25 3.29 7.35 -0.76
C THR A 25 4.38 8.23 -0.16
N LEU A 26 5.03 7.71 0.88
CA LEU A 26 6.19 8.33 1.51
C LEU A 26 7.47 7.73 0.90
N SER A 27 8.39 8.60 0.46
CA SER A 27 9.68 8.13 -0.05
C SER A 27 10.53 7.52 1.07
N LEU A 28 11.18 6.40 0.75
CA LEU A 28 12.05 5.66 1.66
C LEU A 28 13.43 6.31 1.74
N PRO A 29 14.08 6.34 2.90
CA PRO A 29 15.48 6.70 3.01
C PRO A 29 16.35 5.67 2.27
N SER A 30 17.38 6.13 1.58
CA SER A 30 18.42 5.30 0.98
C SER A 30 19.61 5.15 1.94
N ASN A 31 20.47 4.17 1.66
CA ASN A 31 21.76 4.02 2.37
C ASN A 31 22.65 5.26 2.20
N ASP A 32 22.56 5.94 1.08
CA ASP A 32 23.06 7.30 0.95
C ASP A 32 22.04 8.26 1.58
N LYS A 33 22.40 8.86 2.71
CA LYS A 33 21.54 9.75 3.51
C LYS A 33 20.99 10.96 2.75
N LYS A 34 21.51 11.25 1.56
CA LYS A 34 21.05 12.34 0.68
C LYS A 34 19.98 11.89 -0.32
N LEU A 35 19.84 10.58 -0.54
CA LEU A 35 18.95 10.02 -1.52
C LEU A 35 17.70 9.44 -0.87
N PHE A 36 16.57 9.61 -1.52
CA PHE A 36 15.28 9.04 -1.16
C PHE A 36 14.71 8.34 -2.37
N ARG A 37 13.95 7.26 -2.16
CA ARG A 37 13.49 6.40 -3.23
C ARG A 37 12.03 6.01 -3.10
N VAL A 38 11.40 5.74 -4.22
CA VAL A 38 10.12 5.05 -4.32
C VAL A 38 10.33 3.86 -5.25
N GLU A 39 9.88 2.69 -4.83
CA GLU A 39 9.99 1.48 -5.64
C GLU A 39 8.97 1.51 -6.78
N ASN A 40 9.46 1.35 -8.02
CA ASN A 40 8.63 1.39 -9.22
C ASN A 40 7.58 0.28 -9.25
N THR A 41 7.84 -0.85 -8.60
CA THR A 41 6.90 -1.97 -8.48
C THR A 41 5.58 -1.52 -7.83
N PHE A 42 5.62 -0.73 -6.77
CA PHE A 42 4.43 -0.16 -6.14
C PHE A 42 3.69 0.81 -7.05
N ALA A 43 4.42 1.69 -7.76
CA ALA A 43 3.79 2.61 -8.68
C ALA A 43 3.03 1.88 -9.79
N ARG A 44 3.64 0.85 -10.38
CA ARG A 44 3.00 0.01 -11.40
C ARG A 44 1.85 -0.82 -10.84
N TRP A 45 1.96 -1.30 -9.60
CA TRP A 45 0.95 -2.09 -8.92
C TRP A 45 -0.32 -1.26 -8.68
N VAL A 46 -0.19 -0.02 -8.19
CA VAL A 46 -1.28 0.93 -8.04
C VAL A 46 -1.90 1.30 -9.39
N GLN A 47 -1.07 1.60 -10.41
CA GLN A 47 -1.58 1.91 -11.76
C GLN A 47 -2.34 0.75 -12.38
N ALA A 48 -1.85 -0.48 -12.21
CA ALA A 48 -2.52 -1.65 -12.72
C ALA A 48 -3.90 -1.86 -12.11
N ALA A 49 -4.18 -1.32 -10.93
CA ALA A 49 -5.50 -1.26 -10.31
C ALA A 49 -6.31 -0.01 -10.68
N GLY A 50 -5.78 0.84 -11.57
CA GLY A 50 -6.45 2.07 -12.01
C GLY A 50 -6.31 3.25 -11.03
N GLY A 51 -5.28 3.26 -10.19
CA GLY A 51 -4.89 4.38 -9.34
C GLY A 51 -3.72 5.17 -9.92
N ASP A 52 -3.42 6.30 -9.30
CA ASP A 52 -2.26 7.13 -9.57
C ASP A 52 -1.46 7.33 -8.28
N LEU A 53 -0.13 7.45 -8.35
CA LEU A 53 0.72 7.55 -7.17
C LEU A 53 1.40 8.92 -7.10
N ILE A 54 1.23 9.62 -5.98
CA ILE A 54 1.96 10.86 -5.68
C ILE A 54 2.92 10.64 -4.50
N ILE A 55 4.00 11.42 -4.46
CA ILE A 55 5.07 11.23 -3.49
C ILE A 55 5.15 12.42 -2.55
N VAL A 56 5.28 12.10 -1.26
CA VAL A 56 5.76 13.04 -0.24
C VAL A 56 7.07 12.53 0.37
N HIS A 57 7.81 13.43 0.96
CA HIS A 57 9.11 13.14 1.57
C HIS A 57 9.04 13.29 3.09
N PRO A 58 9.98 12.69 3.86
CA PRO A 58 10.02 12.82 5.32
C PRO A 58 10.13 14.27 5.83
N TRP A 59 10.53 15.21 4.98
CA TRP A 59 10.62 16.66 5.28
C TRP A 59 9.47 17.48 4.69
N THR A 60 8.46 16.85 4.09
CA THR A 60 7.29 17.57 3.57
C THR A 60 6.53 18.21 4.72
N GLN A 61 6.21 19.50 4.57
CA GLN A 61 5.51 20.27 5.60
C GLN A 61 4.14 19.66 5.90
N LYS A 62 3.77 19.67 7.18
CA LYS A 62 2.53 19.07 7.67
C LYS A 62 1.30 19.66 6.98
N GLU A 63 1.28 20.96 6.76
CA GLU A 63 0.18 21.71 6.14
C GLU A 63 -0.08 21.24 4.71
N LYS A 64 0.99 20.93 3.96
CA LYS A 64 0.86 20.38 2.60
C LYS A 64 0.27 18.97 2.64
N ILE A 65 0.69 18.13 3.58
CA ILE A 65 0.15 16.77 3.74
C ILE A 65 -1.31 16.82 4.16
N GLU A 66 -1.66 17.74 5.06
CA GLU A 66 -3.02 17.94 5.52
C GLU A 66 -3.95 18.33 4.36
N ASP A 67 -3.53 19.26 3.49
CA ASP A 67 -4.27 19.64 2.29
C ASP A 67 -4.46 18.43 1.34
N LEU A 68 -3.41 17.63 1.11
CA LEU A 68 -3.50 16.42 0.29
C LEU A 68 -4.52 15.43 0.87
N ILE A 69 -4.47 15.15 2.17
CA ILE A 69 -5.36 14.20 2.85
C ILE A 69 -6.81 14.69 2.84
N LYS A 70 -7.05 15.97 3.13
CA LYS A 70 -8.40 16.51 3.18
C LYS A 70 -9.10 16.60 1.83
N ASN A 71 -8.34 16.89 0.77
CA ASN A 71 -8.95 17.38 -0.46
C ASN A 71 -8.57 16.55 -1.71
N LYS A 72 -7.47 15.77 -1.71
CA LYS A 72 -6.85 15.39 -2.97
C LYS A 72 -6.56 13.90 -3.11
N ILE A 73 -6.33 13.17 -2.01
CA ILE A 73 -5.95 11.75 -2.08
C ILE A 73 -7.06 10.82 -1.66
N ASN A 74 -6.99 9.58 -2.14
CA ASN A 74 -7.97 8.53 -1.91
C ASN A 74 -7.37 7.32 -1.18
N GLY A 75 -6.07 7.31 -0.92
CA GLY A 75 -5.39 6.25 -0.19
C GLY A 75 -3.97 6.63 0.18
N VAL A 76 -3.39 5.88 1.12
CA VAL A 76 -1.99 6.02 1.54
C VAL A 76 -1.31 4.67 1.47
N LEU A 77 -0.09 4.64 0.94
CA LEU A 77 0.72 3.45 0.81
C LEU A 77 2.11 3.68 1.43
N PHE A 78 2.49 2.82 2.39
CA PHE A 78 3.84 2.74 2.94
C PHE A 78 4.54 1.49 2.41
N GLN A 79 5.70 1.69 1.78
CA GLN A 79 6.34 0.71 0.91
C GLN A 79 7.13 -0.39 1.64
N GLY A 80 7.30 -0.29 2.96
CA GLY A 80 8.17 -1.18 3.72
C GLY A 80 9.59 -0.61 3.84
N ASN A 81 9.85 0.17 4.88
CA ASN A 81 11.19 0.69 5.15
C ASN A 81 12.15 -0.48 5.48
N PRO A 82 13.22 -0.68 4.70
CA PRO A 82 14.16 -1.79 4.93
C PRO A 82 15.08 -1.57 6.14
N THR A 83 15.07 -0.37 6.72
CA THR A 83 15.90 -0.07 7.88
C THR A 83 15.27 -0.55 9.19
N LYS A 84 16.06 -0.63 10.26
CA LYS A 84 15.55 -0.91 11.60
C LYS A 84 14.46 0.09 11.98
N ILE A 85 13.41 -0.40 12.62
CA ILE A 85 12.30 0.43 13.09
C ILE A 85 12.83 1.36 14.21
N ASP A 86 12.81 2.65 13.92
CA ASP A 86 13.18 3.71 14.86
C ASP A 86 12.09 4.79 14.84
N LEU A 87 11.30 4.84 15.92
CA LEU A 87 10.18 5.79 16.06
C LEU A 87 10.65 7.26 16.09
N ASN A 88 11.92 7.52 16.37
CA ASN A 88 12.50 8.86 16.41
C ASN A 88 13.03 9.33 15.03
N SER A 89 13.11 8.44 14.06
CA SER A 89 13.55 8.81 12.71
C SER A 89 12.58 9.81 12.05
N ASP A 90 13.07 10.62 11.13
CA ASP A 90 12.24 11.55 10.36
C ASP A 90 11.18 10.80 9.55
N TYR A 91 11.51 9.61 9.04
CA TYR A 91 10.57 8.74 8.34
C TYR A 91 9.40 8.33 9.25
N SER A 92 9.69 7.76 10.43
CA SER A 92 8.64 7.30 11.36
C SER A 92 7.78 8.43 11.90
N LYS A 93 8.39 9.59 12.16
CA LYS A 93 7.64 10.81 12.54
C LYS A 93 6.67 11.24 11.42
N GLN A 94 7.11 11.14 10.17
CA GLN A 94 6.27 11.50 9.03
C GLN A 94 5.15 10.48 8.80
N VAL A 95 5.42 9.17 8.95
CA VAL A 95 4.39 8.12 8.97
C VAL A 95 3.34 8.43 10.03
N LYS A 96 3.78 8.80 11.25
CA LYS A 96 2.87 9.18 12.33
C LYS A 96 1.99 10.39 11.96
N ILE A 97 2.58 11.45 11.42
CA ILE A 97 1.82 12.64 10.98
C ILE A 97 0.75 12.26 9.96
N ILE A 98 1.10 11.44 8.96
CA ILE A 98 0.16 10.98 7.93
C ILE A 98 -0.97 10.15 8.56
N CYS A 99 -0.64 9.17 9.41
CA CYS A 99 -1.64 8.35 10.10
C CYS A 99 -2.58 9.18 10.97
N ASP A 100 -2.04 10.09 11.79
CA ASP A 100 -2.84 10.96 12.65
C ASP A 100 -3.80 11.84 11.85
N LEU A 101 -3.35 12.40 10.72
CA LEU A 101 -4.18 13.21 9.84
C LEU A 101 -5.26 12.39 9.14
N VAL A 102 -4.96 11.17 8.67
CA VAL A 102 -5.97 10.27 8.08
C VAL A 102 -7.01 9.87 9.13
N ILE A 103 -6.59 9.52 10.34
CA ILE A 103 -7.50 9.16 11.44
C ILE A 103 -8.38 10.35 11.84
N ALA A 104 -7.80 11.55 11.93
CA ALA A 104 -8.57 12.77 12.24
C ALA A 104 -9.61 13.06 11.13
N ASN A 105 -9.22 12.90 9.87
CA ASN A 105 -10.11 13.14 8.72
C ASN A 105 -11.21 12.08 8.57
N TYR A 106 -10.96 10.84 9.05
CA TYR A 106 -11.96 9.75 9.04
C TYR A 106 -13.26 10.14 9.77
N LYS A 107 -13.16 10.96 10.82
CA LYS A 107 -14.31 11.45 11.59
C LYS A 107 -15.22 12.39 10.78
N ASP A 108 -14.69 12.96 9.70
CA ASP A 108 -15.40 13.87 8.80
C ASP A 108 -15.94 13.15 7.54
N ASN A 109 -16.20 11.83 7.64
CA ASN A 109 -16.73 10.96 6.58
C ASN A 109 -15.79 10.71 5.39
N SER A 110 -14.52 10.98 5.50
CA SER A 110 -13.52 10.56 4.51
C SER A 110 -12.85 9.26 4.98
N LYS A 111 -13.01 8.16 4.22
CA LYS A 111 -12.48 6.83 4.56
C LYS A 111 -11.27 6.51 3.70
N ILE A 112 -10.18 7.21 3.94
CA ILE A 112 -8.91 6.97 3.24
C ILE A 112 -8.26 5.68 3.76
N PRO A 113 -8.07 4.64 2.93
CA PRO A 113 -7.38 3.42 3.33
C PRO A 113 -5.87 3.66 3.45
N ILE A 114 -5.24 2.99 4.42
CA ILE A 114 -3.79 2.91 4.57
C ILE A 114 -3.36 1.46 4.39
N TYR A 115 -2.45 1.21 3.43
CA TYR A 115 -1.76 -0.07 3.31
C TYR A 115 -0.27 0.12 3.61
N ALA A 116 0.27 -0.72 4.50
CA ALA A 116 1.66 -0.69 4.92
C ALA A 116 2.31 -2.05 4.76
N PHE A 117 3.46 -2.09 4.10
CA PHE A 117 4.13 -3.32 3.71
C PHE A 117 5.40 -3.57 4.55
N GLY A 118 5.82 -4.82 4.67
CA GLY A 118 7.06 -5.19 5.35
C GLY A 118 7.19 -4.61 6.76
N ASN A 119 8.29 -3.95 7.04
CA ASN A 119 8.53 -3.33 8.36
C ASN A 119 7.55 -2.20 8.69
N ASP A 120 6.95 -1.55 7.69
CA ASP A 120 5.94 -0.51 7.92
C ASP A 120 4.63 -1.10 8.49
N MET A 121 4.34 -2.38 8.28
CA MET A 121 3.26 -3.08 9.01
C MET A 121 3.49 -3.01 10.53
N ILE A 122 4.72 -3.25 10.97
CA ILE A 122 5.07 -3.18 12.40
C ILE A 122 5.00 -1.74 12.89
N LEU A 123 5.51 -0.80 12.10
CA LEU A 123 5.50 0.62 12.43
C LEU A 123 4.08 1.17 12.62
N ILE A 124 3.15 0.90 11.69
CA ILE A 124 1.76 1.33 11.85
C ILE A 124 1.07 0.63 13.02
N GLY A 125 1.42 -0.61 13.30
CA GLY A 125 0.94 -1.35 14.45
C GLY A 125 1.33 -0.66 15.77
N LEU A 126 2.59 -0.28 15.92
CA LEU A 126 3.10 0.46 17.07
C LEU A 126 2.40 1.83 17.22
N LEU A 127 2.35 2.61 16.15
CA LEU A 127 1.74 3.94 16.15
C LEU A 127 0.24 3.86 16.47
N GLY A 128 -0.48 2.89 15.90
CA GLY A 128 -1.93 2.70 16.13
C GLY A 128 -2.27 2.15 17.51
N SER A 129 -1.36 1.41 18.16
CA SER A 129 -1.54 0.92 19.54
C SER A 129 -1.07 1.91 20.60
N GLY A 130 -0.38 2.99 20.20
CA GLY A 130 0.23 3.95 21.14
C GLY A 130 1.37 3.34 21.96
N LYS A 131 2.04 2.31 21.46
CA LYS A 131 3.16 1.64 22.12
C LYS A 131 4.48 2.07 21.49
N ASP A 132 5.50 2.21 22.32
CA ASP A 132 6.84 2.63 21.89
C ASP A 132 7.71 1.46 21.45
N ASN A 133 7.33 0.24 21.78
CA ASN A 133 8.11 -0.95 21.46
C ASN A 133 7.23 -2.19 21.31
N ILE A 134 7.66 -3.11 20.43
CA ILE A 134 7.13 -4.45 20.26
C ILE A 134 8.29 -5.44 20.18
N LYS A 135 8.13 -6.61 20.77
CA LYS A 135 9.06 -7.71 20.56
C LYS A 135 8.86 -8.26 19.14
N TYR A 136 9.85 -8.15 18.31
CA TYR A 136 9.86 -8.76 17.00
C TYR A 136 11.03 -9.74 16.88
N GLY A 137 10.82 -10.82 16.13
CA GLY A 137 11.88 -11.72 15.74
C GLY A 137 12.62 -11.20 14.51
N GLU A 138 13.89 -11.54 14.38
CA GLU A 138 14.65 -11.29 13.16
C GLU A 138 14.65 -12.58 12.33
N LEU A 139 14.23 -12.47 11.08
CA LEU A 139 14.19 -13.61 10.16
C LEU A 139 14.48 -13.11 8.75
N GLN A 140 15.60 -13.54 8.18
CA GLN A 140 15.86 -13.26 6.77
C GLN A 140 15.07 -14.26 5.92
N LEU A 141 13.91 -13.86 5.45
CA LEU A 141 13.07 -14.65 4.60
C LEU A 141 13.07 -14.11 3.17
N ASN A 142 13.56 -14.96 2.25
CA ASN A 142 13.42 -14.77 0.81
C ASN A 142 12.62 -15.93 0.21
N THR A 143 11.59 -16.39 0.90
CA THR A 143 10.79 -17.54 0.49
C THR A 143 9.36 -17.14 0.23
N PRO A 144 8.71 -17.75 -0.76
CA PRO A 144 7.27 -17.62 -0.94
C PRO A 144 6.50 -18.12 0.29
N ASN A 145 5.36 -17.50 0.58
CA ASN A 145 4.55 -17.80 1.76
C ASN A 145 3.34 -18.67 1.43
N PHE A 146 3.07 -19.62 2.33
CA PHE A 146 1.75 -20.20 2.52
C PHE A 146 1.01 -19.35 3.57
N ILE A 147 -0.07 -18.74 3.17
CA ILE A 147 -0.83 -17.81 4.02
C ILE A 147 -2.05 -18.54 4.57
N LYS A 148 -2.14 -18.62 5.90
CA LYS A 148 -3.31 -19.14 6.61
C LYS A 148 -4.23 -17.99 6.99
N ILE A 149 -5.41 -17.95 6.39
CA ILE A 149 -6.41 -16.92 6.66
C ILE A 149 -7.10 -17.22 7.99
N VAL A 150 -7.12 -16.23 8.88
CA VAL A 150 -7.76 -16.25 10.18
C VAL A 150 -9.12 -15.54 10.13
N LYS A 151 -9.19 -14.43 9.38
CA LYS A 151 -10.38 -13.59 9.25
C LYS A 151 -10.65 -13.28 7.78
N LYS A 152 -11.70 -13.88 7.19
CA LYS A 152 -12.10 -13.63 5.78
C LYS A 152 -12.76 -12.26 5.61
N ASP A 153 -13.51 -11.80 6.61
CA ASP A 153 -14.14 -10.49 6.64
C ASP A 153 -13.07 -9.42 6.95
N SER A 154 -12.35 -9.04 5.91
CA SER A 154 -11.26 -8.07 5.95
C SER A 154 -11.23 -7.28 4.66
N LEU A 155 -10.89 -6.01 4.78
CA LEU A 155 -10.81 -5.04 3.70
C LEU A 155 -9.91 -5.50 2.53
N ILE A 156 -8.82 -6.20 2.85
CA ILE A 156 -7.91 -6.74 1.85
C ILE A 156 -8.55 -7.84 0.97
N PHE A 157 -9.63 -8.45 1.44
CA PHE A 157 -10.30 -9.56 0.79
C PHE A 157 -11.65 -9.20 0.15
N GLU A 158 -12.02 -7.91 0.07
CA GLU A 158 -13.30 -7.47 -0.51
C GLU A 158 -13.52 -7.97 -1.95
N GLU A 159 -12.46 -8.07 -2.75
CA GLU A 159 -12.51 -8.54 -4.14
C GLU A 159 -12.34 -10.07 -4.28
N PHE A 160 -12.15 -10.81 -3.17
CA PHE A 160 -11.86 -12.24 -3.20
C PHE A 160 -13.13 -13.08 -3.29
N GLN A 161 -13.08 -14.11 -4.13
CA GLN A 161 -14.05 -15.19 -4.19
C GLN A 161 -13.50 -16.44 -3.49
N GLU A 162 -14.33 -17.46 -3.25
CA GLU A 162 -13.92 -18.69 -2.56
C GLU A 162 -12.72 -19.40 -3.22
N ARG A 163 -12.62 -19.36 -4.55
CA ARG A 163 -11.45 -19.89 -5.29
C ARG A 163 -10.15 -19.17 -4.97
N ASP A 164 -10.23 -17.84 -4.68
CA ASP A 164 -9.07 -17.00 -4.41
C ASP A 164 -8.57 -17.23 -2.99
N PHE A 165 -9.49 -17.44 -2.05
CA PHE A 165 -9.18 -17.89 -0.69
C PHE A 165 -8.49 -19.25 -0.68
N LYS A 166 -8.92 -20.18 -1.54
CA LYS A 166 -8.25 -21.47 -1.71
C LYS A 166 -6.86 -21.29 -2.29
N ALA A 167 -6.72 -20.46 -3.32
CA ALA A 167 -5.43 -20.20 -3.96
C ALA A 167 -4.39 -19.63 -2.98
N ILE A 168 -4.77 -18.64 -2.16
CA ILE A 168 -3.84 -17.99 -1.22
C ILE A 168 -3.39 -18.92 -0.08
N GLN A 169 -4.19 -19.93 0.26
CA GLN A 169 -3.88 -20.88 1.33
C GLN A 169 -3.11 -22.12 0.84
N GLU A 170 -3.28 -22.53 -0.41
CA GLU A 170 -2.71 -23.76 -0.94
C GLU A 170 -1.45 -23.55 -1.79
N LYS A 171 -1.14 -22.32 -2.17
CA LYS A 171 -0.05 -22.00 -3.09
C LYS A 171 0.90 -20.96 -2.48
N GLU A 172 2.12 -21.01 -2.94
CA GLU A 172 3.08 -19.94 -2.72
C GLU A 172 2.68 -18.74 -3.55
N ILE A 173 2.23 -17.68 -2.89
CA ILE A 173 1.58 -16.57 -3.58
C ILE A 173 2.46 -15.33 -3.70
N CYS A 174 3.14 -14.93 -2.62
CA CYS A 174 3.89 -13.69 -2.59
C CYS A 174 5.24 -13.88 -1.92
N PRO A 175 6.27 -13.20 -2.39
CA PRO A 175 7.58 -13.26 -1.75
C PRO A 175 7.55 -12.52 -0.42
N ASN A 176 8.23 -13.08 0.56
CA ASN A 176 8.57 -12.42 1.80
C ASN A 176 9.93 -11.74 1.66
N HIS A 177 9.98 -10.49 2.01
CA HIS A 177 11.20 -9.75 2.25
C HIS A 177 11.22 -9.22 3.69
N LEU A 178 11.09 -10.15 4.65
CA LEU A 178 11.08 -9.78 6.07
C LEU A 178 12.48 -9.82 6.64
N THR A 179 12.82 -8.73 7.31
CA THR A 179 13.91 -8.71 8.29
C THR A 179 13.38 -8.83 9.71
N HIS A 180 12.11 -8.50 9.93
CA HIS A 180 11.45 -8.52 11.23
C HIS A 180 10.05 -9.12 11.12
N TYR A 181 9.63 -9.89 12.11
CA TYR A 181 8.29 -10.49 12.16
C TYR A 181 7.65 -10.35 13.55
N ILE A 182 6.33 -10.38 13.60
CA ILE A 182 5.54 -10.38 14.83
C ILE A 182 4.99 -11.80 15.03
N ASN A 183 5.24 -12.41 16.20
CA ASN A 183 4.57 -13.65 16.60
C ASN A 183 3.27 -13.35 17.37
N GLN A 184 2.47 -14.38 17.64
CA GLN A 184 1.19 -14.22 18.32
C GLN A 184 1.32 -13.62 19.72
N SER A 185 2.33 -14.04 20.51
CA SER A 185 2.54 -13.49 21.86
C SER A 185 2.82 -11.99 21.85
N ALA A 186 3.74 -11.55 20.97
CA ALA A 186 4.06 -10.13 20.83
C ALA A 186 2.87 -9.30 20.36
N PHE A 187 2.05 -9.87 19.48
CA PHE A 187 0.81 -9.22 19.04
C PHE A 187 -0.18 -9.07 20.19
N ASP A 188 -0.40 -10.13 20.95
CA ASP A 188 -1.35 -10.15 22.08
C ASP A 188 -0.94 -9.18 23.19
N GLU A 189 0.37 -9.01 23.42
CA GLU A 189 0.91 -8.07 24.39
C GLU A 189 0.79 -6.61 23.95
N THR A 190 0.82 -6.36 22.62
CA THR A 190 1.05 -4.99 22.13
C THR A 190 -0.08 -4.47 21.24
N LEU A 191 -0.58 -5.27 20.28
CA LEU A 191 -1.43 -4.79 19.18
C LEU A 191 -2.91 -5.22 19.29
N LYS A 192 -3.22 -6.25 20.03
CA LYS A 192 -4.55 -6.88 20.03
C LYS A 192 -5.73 -5.94 20.34
N ASP A 193 -5.49 -4.86 21.08
CA ASP A 193 -6.56 -3.92 21.44
C ASP A 193 -6.94 -3.01 20.25
N SER A 194 -6.00 -2.76 19.34
CA SER A 194 -6.16 -1.85 18.21
C SER A 194 -6.28 -2.54 16.86
N PHE A 195 -5.79 -3.78 16.76
CA PHE A 195 -5.75 -4.54 15.50
C PHE A 195 -6.32 -5.94 15.67
N ASP A 196 -6.80 -6.51 14.56
CA ASP A 196 -7.12 -7.92 14.39
C ASP A 196 -6.00 -8.61 13.58
N VAL A 197 -5.75 -9.89 13.88
CA VAL A 197 -4.98 -10.77 13.02
C VAL A 197 -5.89 -11.22 11.88
N VAL A 198 -5.52 -10.90 10.65
CA VAL A 198 -6.26 -11.30 9.44
C VAL A 198 -5.70 -12.59 8.87
N ALA A 199 -4.37 -12.74 8.87
CA ALA A 199 -3.71 -13.95 8.41
C ALA A 199 -2.38 -14.18 9.12
N THR A 200 -1.98 -15.46 9.19
CA THR A 200 -0.64 -15.90 9.62
C THR A 200 0.07 -16.60 8.48
N ALA A 201 1.38 -16.75 8.59
CA ALA A 201 2.19 -17.55 7.69
C ALA A 201 3.21 -18.36 8.49
N ASN A 202 3.74 -19.42 7.88
CA ASN A 202 4.76 -20.26 8.50
C ASN A 202 5.98 -20.34 7.57
N SER A 203 7.14 -20.08 8.11
CA SER A 203 8.40 -20.26 7.40
C SER A 203 9.47 -20.79 8.35
N SER A 204 10.24 -21.78 7.92
CA SER A 204 11.32 -22.37 8.73
C SER A 204 10.88 -22.78 10.14
N ASN A 205 9.66 -23.33 10.27
CA ASN A 205 9.01 -23.71 11.53
C ASN A 205 8.69 -22.53 12.49
N VAL A 206 8.70 -21.31 11.97
CA VAL A 206 8.26 -20.11 12.73
C VAL A 206 6.92 -19.66 12.17
N GLU A 207 5.86 -19.70 13.01
CA GLU A 207 4.59 -19.06 12.68
C GLU A 207 4.65 -17.59 13.05
N TYR A 208 4.22 -16.74 12.13
CA TYR A 208 4.20 -15.28 12.32
C TYR A 208 2.95 -14.66 11.69
N ILE A 209 2.62 -13.48 12.18
CA ILE A 209 1.48 -12.70 11.67
C ILE A 209 1.91 -12.03 10.36
N THR A 210 1.13 -12.27 9.32
CA THR A 210 1.44 -11.78 7.97
C THR A 210 0.49 -10.68 7.50
N ILE A 211 -0.73 -10.61 8.04
CA ILE A 211 -1.68 -9.52 7.77
C ILE A 211 -2.35 -9.10 9.07
N ILE A 212 -2.35 -7.79 9.33
CA ILE A 212 -3.11 -7.16 10.41
C ILE A 212 -4.08 -6.12 9.83
N GLN A 213 -5.20 -5.90 10.50
CA GLN A 213 -6.14 -4.82 10.15
C GLN A 213 -6.59 -4.08 11.41
N SER A 214 -6.62 -2.75 11.34
CA SER A 214 -7.16 -1.94 12.43
C SER A 214 -8.65 -2.24 12.65
N LYS A 215 -9.05 -2.28 13.92
CA LYS A 215 -10.45 -2.51 14.31
C LYS A 215 -11.36 -1.33 14.00
N ASN A 216 -10.81 -0.13 13.94
CA ASN A 216 -11.58 1.11 13.89
C ASN A 216 -11.40 1.91 12.58
N TYR A 217 -10.37 1.60 11.79
CA TYR A 217 -9.99 2.39 10.62
C TYR A 217 -9.64 1.47 9.44
N PRO A 218 -9.73 1.93 8.19
CA PRO A 218 -9.33 1.16 7.02
C PRO A 218 -7.80 1.11 6.88
N ILE A 219 -7.12 0.58 7.89
CA ILE A 219 -5.67 0.45 7.96
C ILE A 219 -5.30 -1.02 7.94
N VAL A 220 -4.53 -1.44 6.95
CA VAL A 220 -4.06 -2.81 6.75
C VAL A 220 -2.54 -2.84 6.69
N GLY A 221 -1.95 -3.76 7.42
CA GLY A 221 -0.52 -4.07 7.36
C GLY A 221 -0.28 -5.44 6.74
N LEU A 222 0.68 -5.53 5.81
CA LEU A 222 1.09 -6.76 5.13
C LEU A 222 2.60 -6.98 5.32
N SER A 223 2.99 -8.17 5.74
CA SER A 223 4.41 -8.50 5.87
C SER A 223 5.09 -8.85 4.54
N PHE A 224 4.32 -9.18 3.50
CA PHE A 224 4.79 -9.62 2.19
C PHE A 224 4.59 -8.57 1.10
N HIS A 225 5.16 -8.83 -0.10
CA HIS A 225 5.26 -7.89 -1.20
C HIS A 225 4.52 -8.40 -2.46
N PRO A 226 3.17 -8.20 -2.56
CA PRO A 226 2.39 -8.63 -3.72
C PRO A 226 2.77 -7.89 -5.01
N GLU A 227 3.27 -6.66 -4.90
CA GLU A 227 3.68 -5.85 -6.04
C GLU A 227 4.85 -6.45 -6.83
N TYR A 228 5.69 -7.27 -6.20
CA TYR A 228 6.80 -7.92 -6.89
C TYR A 228 6.33 -8.97 -7.90
N VAL A 229 5.23 -9.66 -7.61
CA VAL A 229 4.77 -10.80 -8.39
C VAL A 229 4.61 -10.47 -9.89
N SER A 230 4.10 -9.27 -10.20
CA SER A 230 3.86 -8.87 -11.59
C SER A 230 4.95 -7.98 -12.20
N PHE A 231 5.80 -7.38 -11.38
CA PHE A 231 6.67 -6.29 -11.84
C PHE A 231 8.15 -6.45 -11.49
N GLU A 232 8.51 -7.48 -10.71
CA GLU A 232 9.89 -7.79 -10.37
C GLU A 232 10.26 -9.16 -10.96
N GLN A 233 11.38 -9.23 -11.66
CA GLN A 233 11.85 -10.46 -12.29
C GLN A 233 13.19 -10.97 -11.74
N ASN A 234 13.67 -10.38 -10.65
CA ASN A 234 14.94 -10.74 -10.08
C ASN A 234 14.87 -12.15 -9.45
N GLN A 235 15.61 -13.09 -10.02
CA GLN A 235 15.64 -14.49 -9.59
C GLN A 235 16.13 -14.68 -8.14
N LYS A 236 16.86 -13.73 -7.58
CA LYS A 236 17.33 -13.78 -6.19
C LYS A 236 16.20 -13.77 -5.16
N TYR A 237 15.00 -13.34 -5.54
CA TYR A 237 13.88 -13.14 -4.62
C TYR A 237 12.86 -14.27 -4.64
N ASN A 238 13.09 -15.35 -5.41
CA ASN A 238 12.17 -16.49 -5.53
C ASN A 238 10.70 -16.07 -5.69
N ILE A 239 10.46 -15.09 -6.57
CA ILE A 239 9.13 -14.53 -6.77
C ILE A 239 8.24 -15.53 -7.51
N PRO A 240 7.08 -15.92 -6.95
CA PRO A 240 6.17 -16.84 -7.62
C PRO A 240 5.60 -16.21 -8.88
N GLN A 241 5.79 -16.85 -10.03
CA GLN A 241 5.33 -16.36 -11.35
C GLN A 241 4.13 -17.16 -11.88
N ASN A 242 3.36 -17.80 -11.00
CA ASN A 242 2.19 -18.57 -11.41
C ASN A 242 0.92 -17.68 -11.50
N LEU A 243 -0.09 -18.18 -12.22
CA LEU A 243 -1.35 -17.47 -12.44
C LEU A 243 -2.04 -17.04 -11.13
N ASN A 244 -2.05 -17.90 -10.11
CA ASN A 244 -2.69 -17.61 -8.83
C ASN A 244 -1.98 -16.47 -8.10
N SER A 245 -0.66 -16.43 -8.15
CA SER A 245 0.15 -15.35 -7.55
C SER A 245 -0.17 -14.00 -8.19
N VAL A 246 -0.22 -13.95 -9.52
CA VAL A 246 -0.56 -12.73 -10.27
C VAL A 246 -1.99 -12.29 -9.97
N LEU A 247 -2.94 -13.23 -9.94
CA LEU A 247 -4.34 -12.93 -9.64
C LEU A 247 -4.51 -12.37 -8.21
N VAL A 248 -3.94 -13.04 -7.20
CA VAL A 248 -4.02 -12.60 -5.80
C VAL A 248 -3.37 -11.23 -5.62
N ALA A 249 -2.18 -11.01 -6.19
CA ALA A 249 -1.52 -9.71 -6.15
C ALA A 249 -2.39 -8.59 -6.73
N ARG A 250 -3.12 -8.90 -7.82
CA ARG A 250 -4.05 -7.98 -8.47
C ARG A 250 -5.28 -7.70 -7.62
N LEU A 251 -5.88 -8.72 -7.02
CA LEU A 251 -7.06 -8.57 -6.15
C LEU A 251 -6.74 -7.69 -4.94
N ILE A 252 -5.57 -7.85 -4.33
CA ILE A 252 -5.12 -6.99 -3.22
C ILE A 252 -4.97 -5.52 -3.68
N ALA A 253 -4.41 -5.28 -4.88
CA ALA A 253 -4.32 -3.94 -5.44
C ALA A 253 -5.70 -3.32 -5.68
N ASN A 254 -6.61 -4.11 -6.27
CA ASN A 254 -7.97 -3.67 -6.56
C ASN A 254 -8.72 -3.32 -5.28
N ALA A 255 -8.69 -4.18 -4.26
CA ALA A 255 -9.33 -3.93 -2.97
C ALA A 255 -8.87 -2.59 -2.37
N PHE A 256 -7.57 -2.31 -2.39
CA PHE A 256 -7.00 -1.05 -1.91
C PHE A 256 -7.48 0.17 -2.70
N VAL A 257 -7.32 0.13 -4.02
CA VAL A 257 -7.59 1.28 -4.89
C VAL A 257 -9.09 1.53 -5.02
N PHE A 258 -9.90 0.47 -5.12
CA PHE A 258 -11.35 0.60 -5.24
C PHE A 258 -12.00 1.06 -3.94
N TYR A 259 -11.52 0.57 -2.78
CA TYR A 259 -11.99 1.08 -1.51
C TYR A 259 -11.81 2.61 -1.41
N GLY A 260 -10.62 3.11 -1.77
CA GLY A 260 -10.35 4.54 -1.79
C GLY A 260 -11.24 5.30 -2.78
N ARG A 261 -11.51 4.72 -3.96
CA ARG A 261 -12.40 5.30 -4.97
C ARG A 261 -13.83 5.46 -4.47
N GLU A 262 -14.36 4.44 -3.82
CA GLU A 262 -15.76 4.38 -3.40
C GLU A 262 -16.03 5.14 -2.11
N ASN A 263 -15.05 5.14 -1.19
CA ASN A 263 -15.23 5.66 0.15
C ASN A 263 -14.57 7.03 0.40
N CYS A 264 -13.86 7.59 -0.58
CA CYS A 264 -13.25 8.90 -0.49
C CYS A 264 -13.56 9.74 -1.73
N PRO A 265 -14.34 10.83 -1.59
CA PRO A 265 -14.77 11.66 -2.72
C PRO A 265 -13.69 12.62 -3.23
N ASN A 266 -12.51 12.62 -2.64
CA ASN A 266 -11.43 13.53 -3.00
C ASN A 266 -11.01 13.35 -4.46
N LYS A 267 -10.72 14.47 -5.13
CA LYS A 267 -10.30 14.47 -6.54
C LYS A 267 -9.22 15.50 -6.76
N LEU A 268 -8.13 15.08 -7.40
CA LEU A 268 -7.18 16.01 -7.99
C LEU A 268 -7.69 16.47 -9.36
N THR A 269 -7.70 17.77 -9.59
CA THR A 269 -7.90 18.32 -10.93
C THR A 269 -6.70 18.06 -11.82
N VAL A 270 -6.86 18.20 -13.14
CA VAL A 270 -5.75 18.02 -14.11
C VAL A 270 -4.63 19.04 -13.85
N GLU A 271 -4.99 20.29 -13.51
CA GLU A 271 -4.04 21.34 -13.16
C GLU A 271 -3.26 21.01 -11.89
N GLU A 272 -3.96 20.59 -10.84
CA GLU A 272 -3.32 20.18 -9.57
C GLU A 272 -2.44 18.94 -9.72
N LYS A 273 -2.76 18.03 -10.65
CA LYS A 273 -1.89 16.90 -10.99
C LYS A 273 -0.58 17.37 -11.60
N LYS A 274 -0.58 18.40 -12.44
CA LYS A 274 0.63 19.00 -13.00
C LYS A 274 1.54 19.60 -11.92
N ASP A 275 0.95 20.23 -10.90
CA ASP A 275 1.69 20.83 -9.80
C ASP A 275 2.20 19.80 -8.77
N ASN A 276 1.43 18.72 -8.56
CA ASN A 276 1.78 17.63 -7.65
C ASN A 276 2.30 16.40 -8.40
N LYS A 277 2.91 16.60 -9.54
CA LYS A 277 3.50 15.63 -10.47
C LYS A 277 3.44 14.19 -9.99
N GLY A 278 2.59 13.38 -10.64
CA GLY A 278 2.53 11.93 -10.39
C GLY A 278 3.89 11.28 -10.64
N VAL A 279 4.13 10.11 -10.06
CA VAL A 279 5.42 9.39 -10.16
C VAL A 279 5.91 9.27 -11.61
N PHE A 280 5.00 9.18 -12.57
CA PHE A 280 5.33 8.98 -13.99
C PHE A 280 5.61 10.27 -14.76
N GLU A 281 5.24 11.44 -14.25
CA GLU A 281 5.58 12.73 -14.86
C GLU A 281 7.01 13.19 -14.50
N PHE A 282 7.62 12.57 -13.48
CA PHE A 282 8.99 12.85 -13.07
C PHE A 282 10.06 12.02 -13.77
N ILE A 283 9.67 11.08 -14.61
CA ILE A 283 10.64 10.28 -15.35
C ILE A 283 11.19 11.17 -16.46
N ASP A 284 12.26 11.89 -16.16
CA ASP A 284 13.24 12.18 -17.18
C ASP A 284 13.79 10.82 -17.65
N PRO A 285 13.48 10.36 -18.87
CA PRO A 285 13.94 9.06 -19.36
C PRO A 285 15.48 8.95 -19.39
N TYR A 286 16.20 10.05 -19.21
CA TYR A 286 17.67 10.09 -19.14
C TYR A 286 18.23 9.88 -17.72
N LEU A 287 17.40 9.92 -16.66
CA LEU A 287 17.80 9.59 -15.30
C LEU A 287 17.63 8.10 -14.94
N MET A 288 17.28 7.26 -15.89
CA MET A 288 17.45 5.82 -15.75
C MET A 288 18.94 5.50 -15.82
N PHE A 289 19.57 5.44 -14.66
CA PHE A 289 20.97 5.03 -14.55
C PHE A 289 21.17 3.63 -15.15
N PRO A 290 21.99 3.44 -16.18
CA PRO A 290 22.14 2.14 -16.85
C PRO A 290 22.76 1.04 -15.99
N LYS A 291 23.23 1.33 -14.79
CA LYS A 291 23.77 0.35 -13.82
C LYS A 291 22.74 -0.36 -12.95
N LEU A 292 21.47 -0.01 -13.06
CA LEU A 292 20.38 -0.58 -12.23
C LEU A 292 19.62 -1.72 -12.90
N PHE A 293 20.12 -2.26 -14.02
CA PHE A 293 19.48 -3.41 -14.69
C PHE A 293 19.49 -4.72 -13.88
N GLU A 294 20.18 -4.78 -12.77
CA GLU A 294 20.23 -5.97 -11.93
C GLU A 294 19.46 -5.84 -10.61
N GLU A 295 19.06 -4.65 -10.19
CA GLU A 295 18.39 -4.43 -8.89
C GLU A 295 17.34 -3.33 -9.01
N ARG A 296 16.08 -3.66 -8.82
CA ARG A 296 14.91 -2.83 -8.56
C ARG A 296 14.90 -1.44 -9.21
N TYR A 297 14.03 -1.20 -10.18
CA TYR A 297 13.75 0.15 -10.64
C TYR A 297 13.25 1.00 -9.46
N GLN A 298 13.99 2.03 -9.12
CA GLN A 298 13.68 2.94 -8.03
C GLN A 298 13.69 4.37 -8.54
N PHE A 299 12.70 5.15 -8.14
CA PHE A 299 12.77 6.60 -8.31
C PHE A 299 13.62 7.17 -7.18
N VAL A 300 14.70 7.84 -7.53
CA VAL A 300 15.65 8.39 -6.57
C VAL A 300 15.51 9.91 -6.54
N TYR A 301 15.38 10.46 -5.36
CA TYR A 301 15.24 11.89 -5.11
C TYR A 301 16.38 12.38 -4.24
N GLU A 302 16.93 13.52 -4.61
CA GLU A 302 17.96 14.19 -3.81
C GLU A 302 17.30 15.21 -2.87
N LYS A 303 17.69 15.19 -1.60
CA LYS A 303 17.28 16.21 -0.63
C LYS A 303 18.03 17.50 -0.98
N LYS A 304 17.31 18.50 -1.50
CA LYS A 304 17.84 19.85 -1.73
C LYS A 304 17.96 20.62 -0.42
#